data_b75a23a4ddc79a1bffb94af79736f5b9
#
_entry.id   b75a23a4ddc79a1bffb94af79736f5b9
#
_cell.length_a   1.000
_cell.length_b   1.000
_cell.length_c   1.000
_cell.angle_alpha   90.00
_cell.angle_beta   90.00
_cell.angle_gamma   90.00
#
_symmetry.space_group_name_H-M   'P 1'
#
loop_
_entity.id
_entity.type
_entity.pdbx_description
1 polymer ?
#
loop_
_entity_poly.entity_id
_entity_poly.type
_entity_poly.pdbx_seq_one_letter_code
_entity_poly.pdbx_strand_id
1 'polypeptide(L)'
;MKNVLIIGLGRFGIHIAMQLNQLGHEVMAVDWKEERVDKVLSFVTNAQIGDSTNAEFLQSLGIGNYDICFVTIGDSFQNSLETTSLLKELGAKLVISRAERDVQEKFLLRNGA
;
A
#
# COMPACT_ATOMS: atom_id res chain seq x y z
N MET A 1 11.66 -3.34 14.72
CA MET A 1 11.56 -2.81 13.35
C MET A 1 10.75 -3.76 12.49
N LYS A 2 9.88 -3.21 11.64
CA LYS A 2 9.07 -3.99 10.71
C LYS A 2 9.29 -3.53 9.27
N ASN A 3 9.01 -4.43 8.33
CA ASN A 3 9.01 -4.11 6.90
C ASN A 3 7.58 -3.80 6.48
N VAL A 4 7.35 -2.60 5.98
CA VAL A 4 6.02 -2.09 5.66
C VAL A 4 5.95 -1.68 4.20
N LEU A 5 4.89 -2.12 3.53
CA LEU A 5 4.56 -1.69 2.17
C LEU A 5 3.37 -0.74 2.24
N ILE A 6 3.48 0.41 1.58
CA ILE A 6 2.38 1.38 1.50
C ILE A 6 2.07 1.62 0.03
N ILE A 7 0.83 1.33 -0.36
CA ILE A 7 0.34 1.50 -1.72
C ILE A 7 -0.70 2.60 -1.75
N GLY A 8 -0.41 3.66 -2.46
CA GLY A 8 -1.24 4.85 -2.52
C GLY A 8 -0.66 5.97 -1.68
N LEU A 9 -0.09 6.98 -2.34
CA LEU A 9 0.66 8.05 -1.71
C LEU A 9 -0.06 9.40 -1.83
N GLY A 10 -1.36 9.39 -1.60
CA GLY A 10 -2.10 10.60 -1.36
C GLY A 10 -1.75 11.16 0.03
N ARG A 11 -2.53 12.12 0.50
CA ARG A 11 -2.26 12.80 1.77
C ARG A 11 -2.12 11.83 2.94
N PHE A 12 -3.03 10.85 3.01
CA PHE A 12 -3.05 9.87 4.10
C PHE A 12 -1.87 8.89 4.01
N GLY A 13 -1.61 8.36 2.81
CA GLY A 13 -0.51 7.40 2.60
C GLY A 13 0.86 8.00 2.87
N ILE A 14 1.10 9.23 2.41
CA ILE A 14 2.36 9.95 2.70
C ILE A 14 2.52 10.14 4.20
N HIS A 15 1.45 10.52 4.91
CA HIS A 15 1.52 10.74 6.35
C HIS A 15 1.89 9.46 7.10
N ILE A 16 1.28 8.34 6.75
CA ILE A 16 1.63 7.05 7.36
C ILE A 16 3.08 6.68 7.05
N ALA A 17 3.51 6.86 5.80
CA ALA A 17 4.89 6.56 5.40
C ALA A 17 5.90 7.35 6.22
N MET A 18 5.66 8.64 6.39
CA MET A 18 6.53 9.52 7.20
C MET A 18 6.59 9.07 8.66
N GLN A 19 5.44 8.79 9.26
CA GLN A 19 5.35 8.39 10.67
C GLN A 19 6.08 7.07 10.91
N LEU A 20 5.85 6.08 10.08
CA LEU A 20 6.49 4.78 10.23
C LEU A 20 8.00 4.85 10.00
N ASN A 21 8.44 5.65 9.05
CA ASN A 21 9.86 5.85 8.82
C ASN A 21 10.54 6.52 10.01
N GLN A 22 9.88 7.52 10.62
CA GLN A 22 10.40 8.19 11.81
C GLN A 22 10.49 7.25 13.02
N LEU A 23 9.61 6.27 13.10
CA LEU A 23 9.61 5.26 14.16
C LEU A 23 10.65 4.15 13.93
N GLY A 24 11.41 4.22 12.84
CA GLY A 24 12.48 3.27 12.56
C GLY A 24 12.08 2.03 11.77
N HIS A 25 10.88 2.02 11.21
CA HIS A 25 10.45 0.92 10.33
C HIS A 25 10.98 1.13 8.93
N GLU A 26 11.18 0.03 8.21
CA GLU A 26 11.54 0.08 6.79
C GLU A 26 10.27 0.20 5.96
N VAL A 27 10.20 1.23 5.12
CA VAL A 27 9.01 1.54 4.33
C VAL A 27 9.34 1.48 2.85
N MET A 28 8.57 0.68 2.12
CA MET A 28 8.50 0.72 0.67
C MET A 28 7.20 1.43 0.29
N ALA A 29 7.32 2.55 -0.41
CA ALA A 29 6.18 3.36 -0.83
C ALA A 29 5.93 3.20 -2.33
N VAL A 30 4.69 3.00 -2.72
CA VAL A 30 4.30 2.74 -4.11
C VAL A 30 3.13 3.62 -4.52
N ASP A 31 3.24 4.24 -5.68
CA ASP A 31 2.13 4.93 -6.33
C ASP A 31 2.31 4.83 -7.85
N TRP A 32 1.24 4.96 -8.60
CA TRP A 32 1.33 4.96 -10.04
C TRP A 32 1.73 6.33 -10.61
N LYS A 33 1.63 7.39 -9.81
CA LYS A 33 2.01 8.75 -10.21
C LYS A 33 3.43 9.06 -9.78
N GLU A 34 4.26 9.41 -10.75
CA GLU A 34 5.66 9.75 -10.53
C GLU A 34 5.85 10.89 -9.52
N GLU A 35 5.05 11.94 -9.61
CA GLU A 35 5.17 13.09 -8.72
C GLU A 35 4.92 12.74 -7.25
N ARG A 36 4.05 11.77 -6.97
CA ARG A 36 3.81 11.30 -5.61
C ARG A 36 4.98 10.49 -5.08
N VAL A 37 5.58 9.67 -5.93
CA VAL A 37 6.76 8.88 -5.57
C VAL A 37 7.95 9.80 -5.31
N ASP A 38 8.19 10.77 -6.17
CA ASP A 38 9.27 11.74 -5.99
C ASP A 38 9.16 12.50 -4.68
N LYS A 39 7.94 12.89 -4.33
CA LYS A 39 7.68 13.61 -3.09
C LYS A 39 7.99 12.78 -1.86
N VAL A 40 7.62 11.49 -1.86
CA VAL A 40 7.83 10.62 -0.69
C VAL A 40 9.27 10.19 -0.53
N LEU A 41 10.09 10.21 -1.57
CA LEU A 41 11.50 9.81 -1.52
C LEU A 41 12.32 10.66 -0.54
N SER A 42 11.83 11.86 -0.18
CA SER A 42 12.48 12.68 0.86
C SER A 42 12.29 12.12 2.26
N PHE A 43 11.35 11.21 2.47
CA PHE A 43 10.93 10.74 3.79
C PHE A 43 11.11 9.25 4.02
N VAL A 44 11.29 8.45 2.97
CA VAL A 44 11.38 6.99 3.09
C VAL A 44 12.61 6.47 2.35
N THR A 45 13.02 5.26 2.71
CA THR A 45 14.20 4.63 2.16
C THR A 45 14.02 4.15 0.73
N ASN A 46 12.83 3.63 0.42
CA ASN A 46 12.54 3.04 -0.88
C ASN A 46 11.17 3.45 -1.38
N ALA A 47 11.08 3.77 -2.66
CA ALA A 47 9.81 4.05 -3.32
C ALA A 47 9.86 3.59 -4.78
N GLN A 48 8.74 3.16 -5.33
CA GLN A 48 8.63 2.73 -6.71
C GLN A 48 7.36 3.26 -7.36
N ILE A 49 7.47 3.53 -8.66
CA ILE A 49 6.34 3.87 -9.51
C ILE A 49 5.79 2.55 -10.07
N GLY A 50 4.51 2.31 -9.93
CA GLY A 50 3.90 1.12 -10.50
C GLY A 50 2.40 1.07 -10.30
N ASP A 51 1.76 0.19 -11.06
CA ASP A 51 0.33 -0.06 -10.99
C ASP A 51 0.07 -1.26 -10.08
N SER A 52 -0.53 -0.99 -8.92
CA SER A 52 -0.80 -2.02 -7.92
C SER A 52 -1.94 -2.98 -8.31
N THR A 53 -2.64 -2.71 -9.40
CA THR A 53 -3.63 -3.65 -9.94
C THR A 53 -3.00 -4.65 -10.91
N ASN A 54 -1.70 -4.52 -11.16
CA ASN A 54 -0.94 -5.44 -12.00
C ASN A 54 -0.25 -6.49 -11.12
N ALA A 55 -0.62 -7.75 -11.29
CA ALA A 55 -0.10 -8.84 -10.46
C ALA A 55 1.41 -9.03 -10.61
N GLU A 56 1.95 -8.89 -11.83
CA GLU A 56 3.39 -9.04 -12.05
C GLU A 56 4.19 -7.98 -11.31
N PHE A 57 3.70 -6.73 -11.30
CA PHE A 57 4.35 -5.66 -10.55
C PHE A 57 4.37 -5.97 -9.06
N LEU A 58 3.24 -6.38 -8.49
CA LEU A 58 3.17 -6.72 -7.07
C LEU A 58 4.07 -7.91 -6.73
N GLN A 59 4.11 -8.92 -7.58
CA GLN A 59 5.01 -10.06 -7.39
C GLN A 59 6.47 -9.62 -7.31
N SER A 60 6.85 -8.63 -8.12
CA SER A 60 8.23 -8.12 -8.15
C SER A 60 8.65 -7.47 -6.84
N LEU A 61 7.70 -7.05 -6.01
CA LEU A 61 7.97 -6.41 -4.73
C LEU A 61 8.25 -7.42 -3.61
N GLY A 62 7.95 -8.70 -3.79
CA GLY A 62 8.13 -9.71 -2.75
C GLY A 62 7.13 -9.55 -1.61
N ILE A 63 5.85 -9.65 -1.93
CA ILE A 63 4.75 -9.34 -0.99
C ILE A 63 4.85 -10.09 0.34
N GLY A 64 5.23 -11.36 0.32
CA GLY A 64 5.35 -12.17 1.53
C GLY A 64 6.44 -11.73 2.51
N ASN A 65 7.33 -10.84 2.09
CA ASN A 65 8.42 -10.33 2.94
C ASN A 65 8.01 -9.14 3.80
N TYR A 66 6.84 -8.55 3.55
CA TYR A 66 6.37 -7.43 4.34
C TYR A 66 5.52 -7.89 5.51
N ASP A 67 5.74 -7.29 6.65
CA ASP A 67 4.94 -7.57 7.86
C ASP A 67 3.54 -7.00 7.73
N ILE A 68 3.42 -5.82 7.13
CA ILE A 68 2.15 -5.12 6.95
C ILE A 68 2.13 -4.48 5.57
N CYS A 69 0.99 -4.62 4.89
CA CYS A 69 0.71 -3.92 3.63
C CYS A 69 -0.46 -2.96 3.85
N PHE A 70 -0.21 -1.66 3.69
CA PHE A 70 -1.26 -0.64 3.74
C PHE A 70 -1.74 -0.32 2.33
N VAL A 71 -3.04 -0.31 2.15
CA VAL A 71 -3.68 0.14 0.91
C VAL A 71 -4.41 1.44 1.20
N THR A 72 -3.79 2.54 0.80
CA THR A 72 -4.27 3.90 1.09
C THR A 72 -4.61 4.67 -0.18
N ILE A 73 -5.09 3.95 -1.19
CA ILE A 73 -5.58 4.53 -2.44
C ILE A 73 -6.87 5.27 -2.16
N GLY A 74 -6.88 6.59 -2.39
CA GLY A 74 -8.01 7.44 -2.05
C GLY A 74 -8.89 7.85 -3.23
N ASP A 75 -8.40 7.71 -4.46
CA ASP A 75 -9.06 8.21 -5.65
C ASP A 75 -9.82 7.14 -6.44
N SER A 76 -9.75 5.87 -6.03
CA SER A 76 -10.47 4.79 -6.70
C SER A 76 -10.69 3.63 -5.74
N PHE A 77 -11.94 3.42 -5.34
CA PHE A 77 -12.30 2.27 -4.51
C PHE A 77 -12.05 0.96 -5.27
N GLN A 78 -12.31 0.93 -6.57
CA GLN A 78 -12.08 -0.28 -7.38
C GLN A 78 -10.61 -0.68 -7.36
N ASN A 79 -9.70 0.27 -7.54
CA ASN A 79 -8.26 -0.02 -7.48
C ASN A 79 -7.85 -0.48 -6.10
N SER A 80 -8.40 0.12 -5.06
CA SER A 80 -8.16 -0.31 -3.67
C SER A 80 -8.60 -1.75 -3.44
N LEU A 81 -9.79 -2.09 -3.91
CA LEU A 81 -10.34 -3.45 -3.77
C LEU A 81 -9.50 -4.48 -4.53
N GLU A 82 -9.17 -4.20 -5.78
CA GLU A 82 -8.35 -5.10 -6.60
C GLU A 82 -6.96 -5.29 -6.00
N THR A 83 -6.33 -4.20 -5.55
CA THR A 83 -5.01 -4.26 -4.91
C THR A 83 -5.06 -5.11 -3.64
N THR A 84 -6.07 -4.89 -2.80
CA THR A 84 -6.25 -5.65 -1.56
C THR A 84 -6.37 -7.15 -1.85
N SER A 85 -7.19 -7.51 -2.84
CA SER A 85 -7.40 -8.89 -3.24
C SER A 85 -6.10 -9.54 -3.74
N LEU A 86 -5.37 -8.84 -4.61
CA LEU A 86 -4.10 -9.34 -5.16
C LEU A 86 -3.04 -9.52 -4.08
N LEU A 87 -2.94 -8.59 -3.13
CA LEU A 87 -2.00 -8.71 -2.02
C LEU A 87 -2.27 -9.98 -1.22
N LYS A 88 -3.53 -10.26 -0.96
CA LYS A 88 -3.90 -11.46 -0.22
C LYS A 88 -3.58 -12.73 -0.99
N GLU A 89 -3.87 -12.77 -2.29
CA GLU A 89 -3.53 -13.89 -3.16
C GLU A 89 -2.02 -14.13 -3.21
N LEU A 90 -1.22 -13.07 -3.17
CA LEU A 90 0.24 -13.14 -3.24
C LEU A 90 0.89 -13.43 -1.88
N GLY A 91 0.11 -13.69 -0.85
CA GLY A 91 0.62 -14.13 0.45
C GLY A 91 0.92 -13.03 1.45
N ALA A 92 0.27 -11.87 1.33
CA ALA A 92 0.43 -10.80 2.32
C ALA A 92 0.05 -11.31 3.72
N LYS A 93 0.89 -11.02 4.70
CA LYS A 93 0.67 -11.44 6.09
C LYS A 93 -0.46 -10.67 6.75
N LEU A 94 -0.51 -9.37 6.50
CA LEU A 94 -1.55 -8.48 7.03
C LEU A 94 -1.79 -7.36 6.03
N VAL A 95 -3.05 -7.14 5.67
CA VAL A 95 -3.45 -6.06 4.77
C VAL A 95 -4.39 -5.12 5.53
N ILE A 96 -4.04 -3.84 5.58
CA ILE A 96 -4.85 -2.80 6.18
C ILE A 96 -5.26 -1.85 5.07
N SER A 97 -6.56 -1.78 4.78
CA SER A 97 -7.10 -0.94 3.71
C SER A 97 -8.02 0.13 4.28
N ARG A 98 -7.94 1.32 3.67
CA ARG A 98 -8.79 2.43 4.06
C ARG A 98 -10.20 2.26 3.47
N ALA A 99 -11.23 2.45 4.30
CA ALA A 99 -12.61 2.44 3.86
C ALA A 99 -13.28 3.76 4.23
N GLU A 100 -14.11 4.30 3.32
CA GLU A 100 -14.83 5.56 3.56
C GLU A 100 -16.30 5.31 3.90
N ARG A 101 -16.84 4.15 3.56
CA ARG A 101 -18.24 3.77 3.79
C ARG A 101 -18.31 2.34 4.31
N ASP A 102 -19.36 2.04 5.08
CA ASP A 102 -19.58 0.69 5.61
C ASP A 102 -19.63 -0.38 4.52
N VAL A 103 -20.25 -0.08 3.38
CA VAL A 103 -20.32 -1.04 2.27
C VAL A 103 -18.94 -1.32 1.70
N GLN A 104 -18.08 -0.30 1.62
CA GLN A 104 -16.69 -0.48 1.16
C GLN A 104 -15.90 -1.32 2.16
N GLU A 105 -16.07 -1.06 3.45
CA GLU A 105 -15.44 -1.85 4.50
C GLU A 105 -15.79 -3.33 4.36
N LYS A 106 -17.05 -3.67 4.15
CA LYS A 106 -17.48 -5.05 3.97
C LYS A 106 -16.81 -5.72 2.77
N PHE A 107 -16.73 -5.03 1.63
CA PHE A 107 -16.07 -5.57 0.45
C PHE A 107 -14.58 -5.78 0.69
N LEU A 108 -13.91 -4.84 1.34
CA LEU A 108 -12.48 -4.96 1.64
C LEU A 108 -12.20 -6.13 2.58
N LEU A 109 -13.00 -6.30 3.62
CA LEU A 109 -12.85 -7.41 4.56
C LEU A 109 -13.05 -8.76 3.87
N ARG A 110 -14.03 -8.88 2.99
CA ARG A 110 -14.28 -10.10 2.22
C ARG A 110 -13.12 -10.45 1.29
N ASN A 111 -12.35 -9.45 0.85
CA ASN A 111 -11.24 -9.63 -0.07
C ASN A 111 -9.88 -9.64 0.62
N GLY A 112 -9.82 -9.68 1.93
CA GLY A 112 -8.61 -9.98 2.67
C GLY A 112 -8.00 -8.85 3.49
N ALA A 113 -8.67 -7.71 3.57
CA ALA A 113 -8.19 -6.64 4.45
C ALA A 113 -8.42 -6.96 5.93
#